data_63e339716ebd0f8ed39f822206462cbb
#
_entry.id   63e339716ebd0f8ed39f822206462cbb
#
_cell.length_a   1.000
_cell.length_b   1.000
_cell.length_c   1.000
_cell.angle_alpha   90.00
_cell.angle_beta   90.00
_cell.angle_gamma   90.00
#
_symmetry.space_group_name_H-M   'P 1'
#
loop_
_entity.id
_entity.type
_entity.pdbx_description
1 polymer ?
#
loop_
_entity_poly.entity_id
_entity_poly.type
_entity_poly.pdbx_seq_one_letter_code
_entity_poly.pdbx_strand_id
1 'polypeptide(L)'
;QRINRFPATPLCSRSWWFEGGSEALVADRPNALPGLHSRREAYPGRWVLTGPHTRPSTSYCATPTHGMMVMFMPDALHLLTGLEPAALTNRMVDAQTVLPRDWIAMCEAVQHQPDDAARMDCLEAFLEPRWQACRPAQSLQVQRYGDWAVHLAQRATLSAPGRSLRQLERRIKRWAGLPLRELRGFGKAEKAFFDILAADAALDGVKWADVAVDAGYSDHSHLCRISRRITGFSPQALYEGILRDETFWAYRLWI
;
A
#
# COMPACT_ATOMS: atom_id res chain seq x y z
N GLN A 1 -3.51 -8.85 22.86
CA GLN A 1 -2.27 -8.32 22.26
C GLN A 1 -2.11 -8.92 20.88
N ARG A 2 -1.94 -8.08 19.87
CA ARG A 2 -1.83 -8.51 18.47
C ARG A 2 -0.75 -7.74 17.74
N ILE A 3 0.04 -8.45 16.94
CA ILE A 3 0.90 -7.88 15.92
C ILE A 3 0.16 -7.92 14.58
N ASN A 4 0.28 -6.88 13.78
CA ASN A 4 -0.20 -6.86 12.40
C ASN A 4 0.99 -6.59 11.49
N ARG A 5 1.15 -7.40 10.45
CA ARG A 5 2.24 -7.32 9.48
C ARG A 5 1.71 -6.75 8.18
N PHE A 6 2.41 -5.77 7.64
CA PHE A 6 2.04 -5.10 6.40
C PHE A 6 3.18 -5.19 5.39
N PRO A 7 2.91 -5.54 4.13
CA PRO A 7 3.92 -5.46 3.09
C PRO A 7 4.33 -4.03 2.80
N ALA A 8 5.49 -3.85 2.19
CA ALA A 8 5.76 -2.65 1.43
C ALA A 8 4.68 -2.48 0.36
N THR A 9 4.23 -1.27 0.14
CA THR A 9 3.14 -0.98 -0.79
C THR A 9 3.37 0.35 -1.51
N PRO A 10 3.07 0.45 -2.80
CA PRO A 10 3.10 1.73 -3.50
C PRO A 10 1.90 2.61 -3.16
N LEU A 11 0.89 2.10 -2.44
CA LEU A 11 -0.31 2.83 -2.11
C LEU A 11 -0.07 3.85 -0.99
N CYS A 12 -0.88 4.90 -0.98
CA CYS A 12 -1.10 5.74 0.18
C CYS A 12 -2.29 5.20 0.97
N SER A 13 -2.31 5.42 2.27
CA SER A 13 -3.46 5.04 3.09
C SER A 13 -3.83 6.10 4.11
N ARG A 14 -5.12 6.10 4.46
CA ARG A 14 -5.69 6.93 5.51
C ARG A 14 -6.34 6.01 6.54
N SER A 15 -5.90 6.12 7.82
CA SER A 15 -6.37 5.24 8.90
C SER A 15 -7.13 6.00 9.98
N TRP A 16 -8.21 5.38 10.47
CA TRP A 16 -9.00 5.78 11.63
C TRP A 16 -8.97 4.68 12.67
N TRP A 17 -8.98 5.06 13.93
CA TRP A 17 -9.23 4.17 15.06
C TRP A 17 -10.48 4.66 15.78
N PHE A 18 -11.51 3.83 15.81
CA PHE A 18 -12.79 4.10 16.46
C PHE A 18 -12.76 3.64 17.91
N GLU A 19 -12.14 2.45 18.13
CA GLU A 19 -11.93 1.87 19.44
C GLU A 19 -10.49 1.36 19.55
N GLY A 20 -9.93 1.39 20.76
CA GLY A 20 -8.57 0.97 21.02
C GLY A 20 -7.55 1.88 20.33
N GLY A 21 -6.45 1.27 19.89
CA GLY A 21 -5.38 1.99 19.22
C GLY A 21 -4.29 1.04 18.72
N SER A 22 -3.39 1.59 17.95
CA SER A 22 -2.25 0.86 17.40
C SER A 22 -0.98 1.71 17.52
N GLU A 23 0.16 1.03 17.65
CA GLU A 23 1.50 1.61 17.71
C GLU A 23 2.36 0.99 16.63
N ALA A 24 3.29 1.74 16.06
CA ALA A 24 4.30 1.20 15.18
C ALA A 24 5.33 0.39 15.97
N LEU A 25 5.73 -0.76 15.46
CA LEU A 25 6.89 -1.49 15.97
C LEU A 25 8.12 -1.13 15.14
N VAL A 26 9.19 -0.74 15.82
CA VAL A 26 10.44 -0.32 15.19
C VAL A 26 11.49 -1.42 15.36
N ALA A 27 12.09 -1.83 14.26
CA ALA A 27 13.13 -2.85 14.28
C ALA A 27 14.42 -2.32 14.93
N ASP A 28 15.05 -3.14 15.75
CA ASP A 28 16.32 -2.81 16.41
C ASP A 28 17.51 -2.80 15.44
N ARG A 29 17.36 -3.42 14.28
CA ARG A 29 18.41 -3.52 13.24
C ARG A 29 17.84 -3.19 11.87
N PRO A 30 18.63 -2.58 10.97
CA PRO A 30 18.24 -2.39 9.58
C PRO A 30 17.81 -3.71 8.93
N ASN A 31 16.69 -3.69 8.21
CA ASN A 31 16.12 -4.85 7.49
C ASN A 31 15.65 -6.03 8.37
N ALA A 32 15.64 -5.92 9.70
CA ALA A 32 14.97 -6.86 10.56
C ALA A 32 13.47 -6.58 10.60
N LEU A 33 12.66 -7.63 10.78
CA LEU A 33 11.24 -7.47 11.06
C LEU A 33 11.05 -7.25 12.56
N PRO A 34 10.28 -6.24 12.96
CA PRO A 34 9.95 -6.04 14.36
C PRO A 34 9.13 -7.21 14.91
N GLY A 35 9.37 -7.56 16.17
CA GLY A 35 8.62 -8.56 16.94
C GLY A 35 7.95 -7.94 18.16
N LEU A 36 7.30 -8.77 18.99
CA LEU A 36 6.55 -8.33 20.19
C LEU A 36 7.38 -7.49 21.17
N HIS A 37 8.67 -7.73 21.25
CA HIS A 37 9.59 -7.05 22.17
C HIS A 37 10.31 -5.84 21.54
N SER A 38 10.05 -5.56 20.26
CA SER A 38 10.61 -4.38 19.61
C SER A 38 10.06 -3.09 20.18
N ARG A 39 10.82 -2.01 20.06
CA ARG A 39 10.43 -0.67 20.52
C ARG A 39 9.12 -0.25 19.86
N ARG A 40 8.25 0.36 20.65
CA ARG A 40 6.97 0.89 20.19
C ARG A 40 7.06 2.38 20.01
N GLU A 41 6.44 2.87 18.96
CA GLU A 41 6.29 4.29 18.68
C GLU A 41 4.83 4.60 18.40
N ALA A 42 4.30 5.63 19.07
CA ALA A 42 2.97 6.14 18.80
C ALA A 42 2.89 6.67 17.36
N TYR A 43 1.75 6.46 16.71
CA TYR A 43 1.48 7.09 15.42
C TYR A 43 1.37 8.60 15.54
N PRO A 44 1.77 9.36 14.51
CA PRO A 44 1.66 10.81 14.52
C PRO A 44 0.19 11.25 14.42
N GLY A 45 -0.38 11.74 15.52
CA GLY A 45 -1.73 12.29 15.56
C GLY A 45 -2.87 11.27 15.58
N ARG A 46 -4.09 11.81 15.63
CA ARG A 46 -5.33 11.02 15.67
C ARG A 46 -5.65 10.34 14.34
N TRP A 47 -5.31 10.98 13.25
CA TRP A 47 -5.55 10.50 11.89
C TRP A 47 -4.24 10.40 11.13
N VAL A 48 -3.88 9.19 10.76
CA VAL A 48 -2.61 8.92 10.12
C VAL A 48 -2.79 8.88 8.60
N LEU A 49 -2.02 9.71 7.90
CA LEU A 49 -1.81 9.59 6.46
C LEU A 49 -0.47 8.91 6.22
N THR A 50 -0.49 7.80 5.51
CA THR A 50 0.69 7.01 5.18
C THR A 50 0.97 7.12 3.69
N GLY A 51 2.19 7.46 3.32
CA GLY A 51 2.63 7.48 1.93
C GLY A 51 3.07 6.11 1.42
N PRO A 52 3.57 6.04 0.18
CA PRO A 52 4.14 4.81 -0.36
C PRO A 52 5.30 4.30 0.50
N HIS A 53 5.34 3.00 0.76
CA HIS A 53 6.38 2.37 1.58
C HIS A 53 7.19 1.36 0.76
N THR A 54 8.51 1.47 0.83
CA THR A 54 9.46 0.58 0.14
C THR A 54 9.92 -0.59 1.00
N ARG A 55 9.50 -0.63 2.27
CA ARG A 55 9.81 -1.67 3.25
C ARG A 55 8.55 -2.11 3.97
N PRO A 56 8.48 -3.37 4.41
CA PRO A 56 7.38 -3.86 5.23
C PRO A 56 7.36 -3.13 6.58
N SER A 57 6.19 -3.05 7.17
CA SER A 57 5.98 -2.46 8.48
C SER A 57 5.21 -3.42 9.40
N THR A 58 5.26 -3.15 10.69
CA THR A 58 4.57 -3.95 11.69
C THR A 58 3.93 -3.01 12.71
N SER A 59 2.70 -3.30 13.09
CA SER A 59 2.02 -2.60 14.16
C SER A 59 1.67 -3.52 15.32
N TYR A 60 1.39 -2.91 16.47
CA TYR A 60 1.00 -3.59 17.69
C TYR A 60 -0.29 -3.00 18.23
N CYS A 61 -1.24 -3.86 18.57
CA CYS A 61 -2.46 -3.51 19.27
C CYS A 61 -2.47 -4.17 20.65
N ALA A 62 -2.51 -3.36 21.71
CA ALA A 62 -2.51 -3.85 23.10
C ALA A 62 -3.87 -4.44 23.50
N THR A 63 -4.95 -3.89 22.96
CA THR A 63 -6.36 -4.24 23.21
C THR A 63 -7.06 -4.57 21.90
N PRO A 64 -8.27 -5.12 21.94
CA PRO A 64 -9.13 -5.16 20.76
C PRO A 64 -9.21 -3.77 20.13
N THR A 65 -9.08 -3.70 18.84
CA THR A 65 -9.01 -2.44 18.10
C THR A 65 -9.99 -2.51 16.95
N HIS A 66 -10.85 -1.48 16.84
CA HIS A 66 -11.72 -1.27 15.72
C HIS A 66 -11.23 -0.03 14.95
N GLY A 67 -11.02 -0.18 13.66
CA GLY A 67 -10.55 0.90 12.81
C GLY A 67 -10.86 0.65 11.34
N MET A 68 -10.72 1.70 10.55
CA MET A 68 -10.89 1.67 9.10
C MET A 68 -9.63 2.20 8.43
N MET A 69 -9.27 1.61 7.31
CA MET A 69 -8.18 2.10 6.47
C MET A 69 -8.66 2.18 5.02
N VAL A 70 -8.51 3.36 4.43
CA VAL A 70 -8.79 3.59 3.01
C VAL A 70 -7.47 3.70 2.28
N MET A 71 -7.36 2.95 1.18
CA MET A 71 -6.16 2.93 0.35
C MET A 71 -6.40 3.71 -0.94
N PHE A 72 -5.41 4.49 -1.34
CA PHE A 72 -5.43 5.30 -2.54
C PHE A 72 -4.26 4.94 -3.45
N MET A 73 -4.51 4.85 -4.75
CA MET A 73 -3.42 5.01 -5.71
C MET A 73 -2.80 6.39 -5.50
N PRO A 74 -1.47 6.51 -5.43
CA PRO A 74 -0.82 7.79 -5.09
C PRO A 74 -1.18 8.92 -6.03
N ASP A 75 -1.30 8.65 -7.32
CA ASP A 75 -1.69 9.66 -8.32
C ASP A 75 -3.16 10.08 -8.18
N ALA A 76 -4.05 9.19 -7.69
CA ALA A 76 -5.41 9.56 -7.32
C ALA A 76 -5.44 10.47 -6.09
N LEU A 77 -4.67 10.15 -5.05
CA LEU A 77 -4.52 11.02 -3.88
C LEU A 77 -3.96 12.39 -4.28
N HIS A 78 -2.95 12.42 -5.16
CA HIS A 78 -2.41 13.66 -5.71
C HIS A 78 -3.47 14.51 -6.42
N LEU A 79 -4.28 13.90 -7.27
CA LEU A 79 -5.37 14.59 -7.99
C LEU A 79 -6.44 15.13 -7.02
N LEU A 80 -6.79 14.35 -6.00
CA LEU A 80 -7.83 14.68 -5.04
C LEU A 80 -7.41 15.77 -4.04
N THR A 81 -6.12 15.84 -3.67
CA THR A 81 -5.65 16.69 -2.55
C THR A 81 -4.60 17.72 -2.94
N GLY A 82 -3.95 17.55 -4.09
CA GLY A 82 -2.76 18.32 -4.48
C GLY A 82 -1.47 17.91 -3.76
N LEU A 83 -1.51 16.96 -2.81
CA LEU A 83 -0.31 16.48 -2.13
C LEU A 83 0.63 15.79 -3.11
N GLU A 84 1.93 15.95 -2.89
CA GLU A 84 2.94 15.20 -3.64
C GLU A 84 3.31 13.90 -2.91
N PRO A 85 2.93 12.71 -3.42
CA PRO A 85 3.25 11.43 -2.77
C PRO A 85 4.76 11.22 -2.54
N ALA A 86 5.60 11.85 -3.35
CA ALA A 86 7.05 11.82 -3.18
C ALA A 86 7.53 12.38 -1.83
N ALA A 87 6.83 13.38 -1.28
CA ALA A 87 7.13 13.96 0.02
C ALA A 87 6.69 13.05 1.19
N LEU A 88 5.80 12.09 0.92
CA LEU A 88 5.25 11.15 1.89
C LEU A 88 5.91 9.76 1.82
N THR A 89 6.82 9.52 0.89
CA THR A 89 7.47 8.21 0.70
C THR A 89 8.19 7.76 1.99
N ASN A 90 7.86 6.54 2.47
CA ASN A 90 8.34 5.97 3.73
C ASN A 90 8.01 6.82 4.97
N ARG A 91 6.91 7.57 4.92
CA ARG A 91 6.48 8.43 6.04
C ARG A 91 5.04 8.15 6.41
N MET A 92 4.81 8.25 7.70
CA MET A 92 3.50 8.38 8.32
C MET A 92 3.42 9.78 8.92
N VAL A 93 2.37 10.51 8.65
CA VAL A 93 2.21 11.90 9.11
C VAL A 93 0.83 12.10 9.72
N ASP A 94 0.70 13.07 10.61
CA ASP A 94 -0.61 13.52 11.06
C ASP A 94 -1.34 14.17 9.87
N ALA A 95 -2.48 13.61 9.50
CA ALA A 95 -3.28 14.08 8.40
C ALA A 95 -3.71 15.56 8.57
N GLN A 96 -3.89 16.02 9.81
CA GLN A 96 -4.26 17.41 10.13
C GLN A 96 -3.20 18.41 9.66
N THR A 97 -1.94 17.99 9.57
CA THR A 97 -0.84 18.88 9.19
C THR A 97 -0.66 19.03 7.69
N VAL A 98 -1.25 18.13 6.90
CA VAL A 98 -0.98 18.05 5.45
C VAL A 98 -2.23 18.07 4.58
N LEU A 99 -3.38 17.61 5.07
CA LEU A 99 -4.62 17.56 4.29
C LEU A 99 -5.37 18.91 4.32
N PRO A 100 -6.12 19.24 3.24
CA PRO A 100 -7.01 20.41 3.21
C PRO A 100 -8.09 20.34 4.31
N ARG A 101 -8.61 21.51 4.69
CA ARG A 101 -9.61 21.62 5.79
C ARG A 101 -10.87 20.80 5.58
N ASP A 102 -11.37 20.72 4.36
CA ASP A 102 -12.56 19.93 4.03
C ASP A 102 -12.31 18.42 4.18
N TRP A 103 -11.09 17.95 3.94
CA TRP A 103 -10.68 16.58 4.23
C TRP A 103 -10.63 16.30 5.73
N ILE A 104 -10.18 17.26 6.53
CA ILE A 104 -10.17 17.12 7.98
C ILE A 104 -11.61 17.08 8.52
N ALA A 105 -12.49 17.94 8.02
CA ALA A 105 -13.92 17.92 8.36
C ALA A 105 -14.57 16.56 8.00
N MET A 106 -14.23 15.99 6.84
CA MET A 106 -14.67 14.63 6.47
C MET A 106 -14.11 13.60 7.45
N CYS A 107 -12.83 13.67 7.82
CA CYS A 107 -12.25 12.75 8.80
C CYS A 107 -12.99 12.77 10.14
N GLU A 108 -13.38 13.95 10.60
CA GLU A 108 -14.21 14.14 11.79
C GLU A 108 -15.61 13.56 11.61
N ALA A 109 -16.26 13.84 10.49
CA ALA A 109 -17.59 13.33 10.18
C ALA A 109 -17.61 11.79 10.19
N VAL A 110 -16.64 11.13 9.54
CA VAL A 110 -16.49 9.67 9.55
C VAL A 110 -16.29 9.13 10.96
N GLN A 111 -15.47 9.82 11.77
CA GLN A 111 -15.17 9.40 13.15
C GLN A 111 -16.41 9.35 14.04
N HIS A 112 -17.39 10.22 13.80
CA HIS A 112 -18.59 10.34 14.62
C HIS A 112 -19.80 9.55 14.09
N GLN A 113 -19.65 8.82 12.96
CA GLN A 113 -20.73 7.96 12.47
C GLN A 113 -20.96 6.78 13.43
N PRO A 114 -22.23 6.35 13.57
CA PRO A 114 -22.60 5.32 14.54
C PRO A 114 -22.05 3.93 14.21
N ASP A 115 -21.93 3.59 12.94
CA ASP A 115 -21.52 2.27 12.47
C ASP A 115 -20.69 2.33 11.18
N ASP A 116 -20.18 1.19 10.74
CA ASP A 116 -19.30 1.11 9.57
C ASP A 116 -20.03 1.41 8.25
N ALA A 117 -21.30 1.09 8.13
CA ALA A 117 -22.09 1.42 6.94
C ALA A 117 -22.22 2.93 6.78
N ALA A 118 -22.60 3.64 7.84
CA ALA A 118 -22.69 5.10 7.85
C ALA A 118 -21.32 5.77 7.64
N ARG A 119 -20.22 5.16 8.13
CA ARG A 119 -18.84 5.63 7.86
C ARG A 119 -18.49 5.53 6.39
N MET A 120 -18.83 4.41 5.75
CA MET A 120 -18.60 4.20 4.32
C MET A 120 -19.43 5.16 3.48
N ASP A 121 -20.72 5.31 3.77
CA ASP A 121 -21.61 6.25 3.08
C ASP A 121 -21.09 7.70 3.18
N CYS A 122 -20.66 8.11 4.37
CA CYS A 122 -20.08 9.43 4.60
C CYS A 122 -18.80 9.65 3.76
N LEU A 123 -17.92 8.63 3.70
CA LEU A 123 -16.70 8.68 2.93
C LEU A 123 -16.99 8.72 1.42
N GLU A 124 -17.87 7.88 0.92
CA GLU A 124 -18.26 7.81 -0.49
C GLU A 124 -18.92 9.11 -0.95
N ALA A 125 -19.84 9.66 -0.16
CA ALA A 125 -20.47 10.94 -0.44
C ALA A 125 -19.47 12.10 -0.53
N PHE A 126 -18.37 12.04 0.21
CA PHE A 126 -17.29 13.01 0.13
C PHE A 126 -16.38 12.78 -1.08
N LEU A 127 -15.98 11.53 -1.35
CA LEU A 127 -14.98 11.20 -2.35
C LEU A 127 -15.53 11.18 -3.77
N GLU A 128 -16.73 10.61 -3.99
CA GLU A 128 -17.27 10.36 -5.34
C GLU A 128 -17.37 11.63 -6.19
N PRO A 129 -18.00 12.73 -5.75
CA PRO A 129 -18.10 13.94 -6.57
C PRO A 129 -16.73 14.56 -6.85
N ARG A 130 -15.80 14.48 -5.91
CA ARG A 130 -14.42 14.98 -6.08
C ARG A 130 -13.63 14.16 -7.09
N TRP A 131 -13.77 12.84 -7.03
CA TRP A 131 -13.13 11.93 -7.97
C TRP A 131 -13.70 12.12 -9.38
N GLN A 132 -15.00 12.21 -9.53
CA GLN A 132 -15.61 12.48 -10.84
C GLN A 132 -15.13 13.81 -11.46
N ALA A 133 -14.88 14.83 -10.64
CA ALA A 133 -14.41 16.14 -11.10
C ALA A 133 -12.93 16.15 -11.53
N CYS A 134 -12.07 15.28 -10.93
CA CYS A 134 -10.61 15.34 -11.18
C CYS A 134 -10.04 14.10 -11.88
N ARG A 135 -10.81 13.01 -12.01
CA ARG A 135 -10.32 11.77 -12.64
C ARG A 135 -9.94 11.99 -14.11
N PRO A 136 -8.88 11.33 -14.60
CA PRO A 136 -8.54 11.35 -16.02
C PRO A 136 -9.67 10.78 -16.88
N ALA A 137 -9.90 11.36 -18.07
CA ALA A 137 -10.96 10.89 -18.99
C ALA A 137 -10.80 9.42 -19.41
N GLN A 138 -9.57 8.90 -19.42
CA GLN A 138 -9.23 7.49 -19.70
C GLN A 138 -8.89 6.73 -18.41
N SER A 139 -9.61 6.98 -17.32
CA SER A 139 -9.44 6.24 -16.08
C SER A 139 -9.90 4.78 -16.28
N LEU A 140 -8.93 3.87 -16.41
CA LEU A 140 -9.19 2.43 -16.40
C LEU A 140 -9.38 1.96 -14.95
N GLN A 141 -10.27 0.99 -14.74
CA GLN A 141 -10.28 0.23 -13.49
C GLN A 141 -9.00 -0.60 -13.42
N VAL A 142 -8.03 -0.10 -12.68
CA VAL A 142 -6.74 -0.78 -12.51
C VAL A 142 -6.83 -1.68 -11.29
N GLN A 143 -6.77 -2.98 -11.51
CA GLN A 143 -6.82 -3.98 -10.44
C GLN A 143 -5.44 -4.46 -10.00
N ARG A 144 -4.40 -4.20 -10.80
CA ARG A 144 -3.03 -4.69 -10.59
C ARG A 144 -2.02 -3.56 -10.62
N TYR A 145 -1.01 -3.65 -9.76
CA TYR A 145 0.10 -2.67 -9.76
C TYR A 145 0.86 -2.62 -11.07
N GLY A 146 1.01 -3.77 -11.73
CA GLY A 146 1.67 -3.84 -13.04
C GLY A 146 0.96 -2.98 -14.08
N ASP A 147 -0.37 -3.12 -14.18
CA ASP A 147 -1.19 -2.38 -15.14
C ASP A 147 -1.22 -0.88 -14.80
N TRP A 148 -1.33 -0.56 -13.51
CA TRP A 148 -1.23 0.81 -13.04
C TRP A 148 0.10 1.46 -13.43
N ALA A 149 1.23 0.77 -13.23
CA ALA A 149 2.55 1.29 -13.57
C ALA A 149 2.69 1.56 -15.09
N VAL A 150 2.13 0.68 -15.92
CA VAL A 150 2.08 0.87 -17.39
C VAL A 150 1.22 2.08 -17.74
N HIS A 151 0.01 2.16 -17.21
CA HIS A 151 -0.91 3.27 -17.45
C HIS A 151 -0.34 4.62 -17.00
N LEU A 152 0.30 4.65 -15.82
CA LEU A 152 0.97 5.84 -15.31
C LEU A 152 2.09 6.30 -16.23
N ALA A 153 2.89 5.36 -16.77
CA ALA A 153 3.95 5.67 -17.72
C ALA A 153 3.39 6.23 -19.04
N GLN A 154 2.32 5.64 -19.58
CA GLN A 154 1.63 6.14 -20.78
C GLN A 154 1.10 7.57 -20.56
N ARG A 155 0.41 7.80 -19.45
CA ARG A 155 -0.13 9.12 -19.09
C ARG A 155 0.98 10.15 -18.92
N ALA A 156 2.10 9.77 -18.32
CA ALA A 156 3.25 10.64 -18.17
C ALA A 156 3.92 10.99 -19.51
N THR A 157 3.90 10.07 -20.47
CA THR A 157 4.39 10.31 -21.85
C THR A 157 3.49 11.27 -22.60
N LEU A 158 2.17 11.04 -22.56
CA LEU A 158 1.19 11.86 -23.28
C LEU A 158 1.10 13.30 -22.74
N SER A 159 1.30 13.49 -21.44
CA SER A 159 1.19 14.81 -20.80
C SER A 159 2.31 15.80 -21.18
N ALA A 160 3.38 15.35 -21.84
CA ALA A 160 4.45 16.23 -22.31
C ALA A 160 5.26 15.55 -23.44
N PRO A 161 4.74 15.52 -24.67
CA PRO A 161 5.43 14.98 -25.81
C PRO A 161 6.76 15.71 -26.07
N GLY A 162 7.77 15.00 -26.56
CA GLY A 162 9.08 15.54 -26.91
C GLY A 162 10.05 15.83 -25.76
N ARG A 163 9.71 15.48 -24.52
CA ARG A 163 10.59 15.67 -23.36
C ARG A 163 11.46 14.44 -23.06
N SER A 164 12.59 14.66 -22.38
CA SER A 164 13.57 13.61 -22.06
C SER A 164 13.03 12.55 -21.09
N LEU A 165 13.61 11.33 -21.13
CA LEU A 165 13.33 10.24 -20.19
C LEU A 165 13.48 10.67 -18.72
N ARG A 166 14.46 11.54 -18.42
CA ARG A 166 14.66 12.06 -17.06
C ARG A 166 13.47 12.90 -16.57
N GLN A 167 12.83 13.65 -17.46
CA GLN A 167 11.63 14.43 -17.11
C GLN A 167 10.41 13.53 -16.91
N LEU A 168 10.29 12.46 -17.71
CA LEU A 168 9.28 11.43 -17.54
C LEU A 168 9.39 10.78 -16.15
N GLU A 169 10.56 10.26 -15.80
CA GLU A 169 10.85 9.64 -14.51
C GLU A 169 10.56 10.58 -13.34
N ARG A 170 10.95 11.84 -13.45
CA ARG A 170 10.68 12.85 -12.41
C ARG A 170 9.18 13.09 -12.22
N ARG A 171 8.40 13.06 -13.30
CA ARG A 171 6.94 13.22 -13.26
C ARG A 171 6.27 12.00 -12.60
N ILE A 172 6.65 10.80 -13.01
CA ILE A 172 6.16 9.56 -12.41
C ILE A 172 6.45 9.56 -10.92
N LYS A 173 7.69 9.87 -10.51
CA LYS A 173 8.07 9.93 -9.10
C LYS A 173 7.25 10.98 -8.33
N ARG A 174 6.95 12.12 -8.92
CA ARG A 174 6.11 13.15 -8.28
C ARG A 174 4.69 12.65 -8.07
N TRP A 175 4.08 11.97 -9.06
CA TRP A 175 2.70 11.49 -8.98
C TRP A 175 2.54 10.23 -8.13
N ALA A 176 3.52 9.33 -8.16
CA ALA A 176 3.44 8.02 -7.51
C ALA A 176 4.33 7.88 -6.26
N GLY A 177 5.15 8.87 -5.94
CA GLY A 177 6.11 8.80 -4.84
C GLY A 177 7.36 7.98 -5.14
N LEU A 178 7.29 7.04 -6.08
CA LEU A 178 8.33 6.07 -6.40
C LEU A 178 8.71 6.12 -7.89
N PRO A 179 9.96 5.79 -8.26
CA PRO A 179 10.37 5.67 -9.65
C PRO A 179 9.69 4.48 -10.34
N LEU A 180 9.52 4.56 -11.66
CA LEU A 180 8.82 3.53 -12.46
C LEU A 180 9.37 2.11 -12.24
N ARG A 181 10.71 1.98 -12.10
CA ARG A 181 11.33 0.67 -11.85
C ARG A 181 10.85 0.02 -10.55
N GLU A 182 10.64 0.81 -9.49
CA GLU A 182 10.12 0.31 -8.20
C GLU A 182 8.65 -0.10 -8.33
N LEU A 183 7.83 0.70 -9.03
CA LEU A 183 6.43 0.38 -9.30
C LEU A 183 6.30 -0.94 -10.08
N ARG A 184 7.12 -1.13 -11.12
CA ARG A 184 7.20 -2.41 -11.84
C ARG A 184 7.65 -3.56 -10.95
N GLY A 185 8.53 -3.31 -9.99
CA GLY A 185 8.94 -4.29 -8.99
C GLY A 185 7.78 -4.76 -8.11
N PHE A 186 6.90 -3.86 -7.69
CA PHE A 186 5.67 -4.21 -6.98
C PHE A 186 4.72 -5.04 -7.86
N GLY A 187 4.52 -4.66 -9.13
CA GLY A 187 3.70 -5.43 -10.06
C GLY A 187 4.22 -6.86 -10.30
N LYS A 188 5.54 -7.04 -10.38
CA LYS A 188 6.14 -8.40 -10.47
C LYS A 188 5.92 -9.21 -9.19
N ALA A 189 6.05 -8.59 -8.02
CA ALA A 189 5.83 -9.27 -6.74
C ALA A 189 4.36 -9.65 -6.55
N GLU A 190 3.46 -8.77 -6.93
CA GLU A 190 2.01 -9.03 -6.95
C GLU A 190 1.68 -10.21 -7.87
N LYS A 191 2.21 -10.22 -9.12
CA LYS A 191 2.02 -11.33 -10.05
C LYS A 191 2.50 -12.65 -9.46
N ALA A 192 3.75 -12.70 -8.93
CA ALA A 192 4.30 -13.90 -8.32
C ALA A 192 3.43 -14.41 -7.16
N PHE A 193 2.87 -13.51 -6.37
CA PHE A 193 1.98 -13.86 -5.27
C PHE A 193 0.70 -14.54 -5.76
N PHE A 194 0.06 -14.01 -6.81
CA PHE A 194 -1.14 -14.62 -7.38
C PHE A 194 -0.84 -15.94 -8.11
N ASP A 195 0.32 -16.06 -8.78
CA ASP A 195 0.75 -17.31 -9.41
C ASP A 195 0.92 -18.43 -8.35
N ILE A 196 1.45 -18.09 -7.17
CA ILE A 196 1.59 -19.02 -6.03
C ILE A 196 0.21 -19.51 -5.58
N LEU A 197 -0.73 -18.61 -5.37
CA LEU A 197 -2.08 -18.96 -4.93
C LEU A 197 -2.81 -19.83 -5.96
N ALA A 198 -2.66 -19.52 -7.24
CA ALA A 198 -3.26 -20.29 -8.33
C ALA A 198 -2.67 -21.70 -8.42
N ALA A 199 -1.35 -21.87 -8.25
CA ALA A 199 -0.68 -23.16 -8.28
C ALA A 199 -1.11 -24.05 -7.11
N ASP A 200 -1.30 -23.48 -5.92
CA ASP A 200 -1.79 -24.24 -4.75
C ASP A 200 -3.26 -24.67 -4.93
N ALA A 201 -4.10 -23.77 -5.45
CA ALA A 201 -5.50 -24.08 -5.73
C ALA A 201 -5.66 -25.21 -6.76
N ALA A 202 -4.70 -25.37 -7.68
CA ALA A 202 -4.67 -26.45 -8.66
C ALA A 202 -4.17 -27.80 -8.09
N LEU A 203 -3.76 -27.87 -6.80
CA LEU A 203 -3.20 -29.07 -6.13
C LEU A 203 -1.91 -29.62 -6.75
N ASP A 204 -1.29 -28.88 -7.69
CA ASP A 204 -0.04 -29.30 -8.36
C ASP A 204 1.22 -29.06 -7.50
N GLY A 205 1.06 -28.42 -6.36
CA GLY A 205 2.15 -27.93 -5.53
C GLY A 205 2.90 -26.75 -6.15
N VAL A 206 3.49 -25.90 -5.31
CA VAL A 206 4.17 -24.68 -5.77
C VAL A 206 5.59 -25.01 -6.26
N LYS A 207 5.82 -24.88 -7.55
CA LYS A 207 7.16 -24.95 -8.14
C LYS A 207 7.79 -23.56 -8.18
N TRP A 208 8.53 -23.24 -7.14
CA TRP A 208 9.10 -21.89 -6.92
C TRP A 208 9.97 -21.39 -8.07
N ALA A 209 10.63 -22.28 -8.82
CA ALA A 209 11.45 -21.91 -9.97
C ALA A 209 10.57 -21.41 -11.14
N ASP A 210 9.46 -22.10 -11.40
CA ASP A 210 8.53 -21.75 -12.47
C ASP A 210 7.84 -20.41 -12.14
N VAL A 211 7.37 -20.25 -10.89
CA VAL A 211 6.81 -18.97 -10.40
C VAL A 211 7.79 -17.82 -10.59
N ALA A 212 9.08 -18.04 -10.34
CA ALA A 212 10.09 -16.99 -10.54
C ALA A 212 10.19 -16.58 -12.02
N VAL A 213 10.23 -17.55 -12.93
CA VAL A 213 10.32 -17.30 -14.38
C VAL A 213 9.06 -16.60 -14.88
N ASP A 214 7.88 -17.10 -14.54
CA ASP A 214 6.58 -16.58 -14.97
C ASP A 214 6.32 -15.14 -14.50
N ALA A 215 6.79 -14.82 -13.30
CA ALA A 215 6.76 -13.46 -12.77
C ALA A 215 7.89 -12.54 -13.33
N GLY A 216 8.77 -13.07 -14.17
CA GLY A 216 9.85 -12.33 -14.84
C GLY A 216 11.05 -12.05 -13.94
N TYR A 217 11.33 -12.94 -12.98
CA TYR A 217 12.60 -12.95 -12.23
C TYR A 217 13.65 -13.81 -12.95
N SER A 218 14.94 -13.52 -12.75
CA SER A 218 16.03 -14.29 -13.36
C SER A 218 16.12 -15.72 -12.83
N ASP A 219 15.79 -15.90 -11.55
CA ASP A 219 15.90 -17.16 -10.83
C ASP A 219 15.13 -17.11 -9.49
N HIS A 220 15.02 -18.27 -8.83
CA HIS A 220 14.39 -18.40 -7.51
C HIS A 220 15.06 -17.54 -6.42
N SER A 221 16.39 -17.40 -6.46
CA SER A 221 17.11 -16.58 -5.48
C SER A 221 16.75 -15.09 -5.62
N HIS A 222 16.54 -14.63 -6.85
CA HIS A 222 16.06 -13.27 -7.14
C HIS A 222 14.64 -13.08 -6.58
N LEU A 223 13.72 -14.01 -6.84
CA LEU A 223 12.37 -13.99 -6.25
C LEU A 223 12.43 -13.91 -4.73
N CYS A 224 13.23 -14.77 -4.07
CA CYS A 224 13.39 -14.78 -2.62
C CYS A 224 13.91 -13.43 -2.07
N ARG A 225 14.87 -12.81 -2.74
CA ARG A 225 15.42 -11.51 -2.33
C ARG A 225 14.38 -10.39 -2.43
N ILE A 226 13.61 -10.36 -3.52
CA ILE A 226 12.57 -9.35 -3.71
C ILE A 226 11.39 -9.59 -2.75
N SER A 227 10.97 -10.84 -2.55
CA SER A 227 9.95 -11.18 -1.57
C SER A 227 10.34 -10.69 -0.16
N ARG A 228 11.55 -10.98 0.30
CA ARG A 228 12.03 -10.47 1.60
C ARG A 228 12.07 -8.94 1.66
N ARG A 229 12.43 -8.26 0.58
CA ARG A 229 12.44 -6.81 0.52
C ARG A 229 11.04 -6.21 0.69
N ILE A 230 10.03 -6.80 0.05
CA ILE A 230 8.66 -6.28 0.01
C ILE A 230 7.85 -6.74 1.21
N THR A 231 8.00 -7.99 1.61
CA THR A 231 7.15 -8.60 2.64
C THR A 231 7.89 -8.85 3.96
N GLY A 232 9.21 -8.90 3.94
CA GLY A 232 10.05 -9.35 5.06
C GLY A 232 10.26 -10.85 5.11
N PHE A 233 9.58 -11.64 4.24
CA PHE A 233 9.58 -13.09 4.27
C PHE A 233 10.04 -13.69 2.94
N SER A 234 10.56 -14.93 2.98
CA SER A 234 10.70 -15.72 1.76
C SER A 234 9.31 -16.05 1.19
N PRO A 235 9.19 -16.39 -0.11
CA PRO A 235 7.90 -16.73 -0.71
C PRO A 235 7.17 -17.85 0.06
N GLN A 236 7.88 -18.92 0.43
CA GLN A 236 7.32 -20.03 1.20
C GLN A 236 6.86 -19.59 2.59
N ALA A 237 7.70 -18.86 3.36
CA ALA A 237 7.32 -18.40 4.69
C ALA A 237 6.16 -17.40 4.67
N LEU A 238 6.07 -16.57 3.63
CA LEU A 238 4.94 -15.68 3.39
C LEU A 238 3.66 -16.50 3.17
N TYR A 239 3.71 -17.45 2.26
CA TYR A 239 2.58 -18.32 1.93
C TYR A 239 2.06 -19.07 3.17
N GLU A 240 2.95 -19.75 3.92
CA GLU A 240 2.61 -20.44 5.15
C GLU A 240 2.01 -19.51 6.22
N GLY A 241 2.58 -18.29 6.36
CA GLY A 241 2.08 -17.28 7.28
C GLY A 241 0.65 -16.82 6.93
N ILE A 242 0.38 -16.57 5.67
CA ILE A 242 -0.96 -16.15 5.18
C ILE A 242 -2.01 -17.21 5.50
N LEU A 243 -1.69 -18.49 5.36
CA LEU A 243 -2.62 -19.57 5.62
C LEU A 243 -2.87 -19.85 7.11
N ARG A 244 -1.88 -19.58 7.97
CA ARG A 244 -1.88 -20.11 9.35
C ARG A 244 -1.80 -19.04 10.45
N ASP A 245 -1.39 -17.82 10.13
CA ASP A 245 -1.10 -16.79 11.13
C ASP A 245 -1.95 -15.53 10.89
N GLU A 246 -2.79 -15.21 11.88
CA GLU A 246 -3.64 -14.02 11.84
C GLU A 246 -2.86 -12.70 11.77
N THR A 247 -1.58 -12.69 12.12
CA THR A 247 -0.75 -11.48 11.97
C THR A 247 -0.54 -11.08 10.51
N PHE A 248 -0.83 -11.97 9.55
CA PHE A 248 -0.74 -11.77 8.10
C PHE A 248 -2.06 -11.37 7.45
N TRP A 249 -3.09 -10.99 8.21
CA TRP A 249 -4.40 -10.65 7.64
C TRP A 249 -4.34 -9.61 6.52
N ALA A 250 -3.43 -8.62 6.61
CA ALA A 250 -3.29 -7.58 5.60
C ALA A 250 -2.83 -8.13 4.23
N TYR A 251 -2.13 -9.26 4.22
CA TYR A 251 -1.75 -9.93 2.97
C TYR A 251 -2.93 -10.68 2.33
N ARG A 252 -3.95 -11.05 3.13
CA ARG A 252 -5.17 -11.70 2.64
C ARG A 252 -6.13 -10.74 1.93
N LEU A 253 -5.98 -9.42 2.11
CA LEU A 253 -6.78 -8.43 1.39
C LEU A 253 -6.52 -8.41 -0.13
N TRP A 254 -5.50 -9.11 -0.57
CA TRP A 254 -5.12 -9.25 -1.98
C TRP A 254 -5.67 -10.52 -2.63
N ILE A 255 -6.32 -11.37 -1.86
CA ILE A 255 -6.97 -12.60 -2.27
C ILE A 255 -8.46 -12.31 -2.46
#